data_13aef81ea391a0d732f69f5b8216dbf2
#
_entry.id   13aef81ea391a0d732f69f5b8216dbf2
#
_cell.length_a   1.000
_cell.length_b   1.000
_cell.length_c   1.000
_cell.angle_alpha   90.00
_cell.angle_beta   90.00
_cell.angle_gamma   90.00
#
_symmetry.space_group_name_H-M   'P 1'
#
loop_
_entity.id
_entity.type
_entity.pdbx_description
1 polymer ?
#
loop_
_entity_poly.entity_id
_entity_poly.type
_entity_poly.pdbx_seq_one_letter_code
_entity_poly.pdbx_strand_id
1 'polypeptide(L)'
;LVETDPISQAHLASAHYEAARLNTGLVQLLSLYRAGSDNLPLNIDECHIEDVIEDLLATNEGYLNHKNMNLEVSHSANLAWYLDADLIGILINDVLINAMRYGQKNILLSVYTEHEQIIFKVEDDGPGYPQSMLEAHNIEMQHFDISKGRTGLGLFFARLIAQAHTRDATKGNISLENGGSLGGSVFILTLP
;
A
#
# COMPACT_ATOMS: atom_id res chain seq x y z
N LEU A 1 20.29 26.98 -15.97
CA LEU A 1 19.13 26.12 -15.93
C LEU A 1 19.36 25.04 -16.97
N VAL A 2 19.70 23.82 -16.55
CA VAL A 2 19.80 22.67 -17.44
C VAL A 2 18.36 22.23 -17.74
N GLU A 3 17.86 22.48 -18.94
CA GLU A 3 16.65 21.84 -19.42
C GLU A 3 16.91 20.33 -19.48
N THR A 4 16.37 19.60 -18.53
CA THR A 4 16.38 18.13 -18.57
C THR A 4 15.41 17.69 -19.67
N ASP A 5 15.96 17.00 -20.67
CA ASP A 5 15.20 16.40 -21.78
C ASP A 5 14.02 15.55 -21.21
N PRO A 6 12.80 15.70 -21.73
CA PRO A 6 11.62 14.92 -21.29
C PRO A 6 11.85 13.41 -21.27
N ILE A 7 12.66 12.88 -22.20
CA ILE A 7 13.04 11.46 -22.24
C ILE A 7 13.90 11.08 -21.03
N SER A 8 14.82 11.95 -20.62
CA SER A 8 15.64 11.74 -19.44
C SER A 8 14.83 11.77 -18.15
N GLN A 9 13.82 12.64 -18.07
CA GLN A 9 12.90 12.70 -16.93
C GLN A 9 12.03 11.43 -16.82
N ALA A 10 11.52 10.93 -17.94
CA ALA A 10 10.75 9.68 -17.99
C ALA A 10 11.59 8.47 -17.56
N HIS A 11 12.84 8.37 -18.01
CA HIS A 11 13.77 7.32 -17.60
C HIS A 11 14.12 7.42 -16.12
N LEU A 12 14.31 8.64 -15.60
CA LEU A 12 14.61 8.87 -14.19
C LEU A 12 13.41 8.46 -13.30
N ALA A 13 12.19 8.84 -13.68
CA ALA A 13 10.97 8.45 -12.98
C ALA A 13 10.78 6.92 -12.96
N SER A 14 11.03 6.26 -14.11
CA SER A 14 10.96 4.80 -14.20
C SER A 14 12.04 4.12 -13.37
N ALA A 15 13.27 4.64 -13.39
CA ALA A 15 14.37 4.10 -12.59
C ALA A 15 14.11 4.28 -11.08
N HIS A 16 13.57 5.43 -10.68
CA HIS A 16 13.19 5.68 -9.29
C HIS A 16 12.08 4.73 -8.82
N TYR A 17 11.08 4.50 -9.68
CA TYR A 17 10.01 3.54 -9.42
C TYR A 17 10.54 2.11 -9.22
N GLU A 18 11.42 1.62 -10.12
CA GLU A 18 12.00 0.29 -9.98
C GLU A 18 12.92 0.18 -8.74
N ALA A 19 13.65 1.25 -8.40
CA ALA A 19 14.46 1.30 -7.18
C ALA A 19 13.59 1.25 -5.91
N ALA A 20 12.49 2.00 -5.87
CA ALA A 20 11.53 1.96 -4.77
C ALA A 20 10.92 0.55 -4.62
N ARG A 21 10.56 -0.09 -5.73
CA ARG A 21 10.05 -1.46 -5.75
C ARG A 21 11.05 -2.49 -5.22
N LEU A 22 12.32 -2.36 -5.60
CA LEU A 22 13.40 -3.22 -5.08
C LEU A 22 13.60 -3.01 -3.57
N ASN A 23 13.57 -1.77 -3.10
CA ASN A 23 13.68 -1.44 -1.69
C ASN A 23 12.52 -2.03 -0.89
N THR A 24 11.28 -1.88 -1.37
CA THR A 24 10.10 -2.50 -0.77
C THR A 24 10.24 -4.02 -0.70
N GLY A 25 10.69 -4.67 -1.79
CA GLY A 25 10.96 -6.10 -1.82
C GLY A 25 12.03 -6.54 -0.82
N LEU A 26 13.08 -5.74 -0.62
CA LEU A 26 14.13 -6.00 0.36
C LEU A 26 13.60 -5.90 1.79
N VAL A 27 12.84 -4.86 2.11
CA VAL A 27 12.19 -4.67 3.41
C VAL A 27 11.23 -5.82 3.70
N GLN A 28 10.44 -6.24 2.71
CA GLN A 28 9.55 -7.40 2.81
C GLN A 28 10.33 -8.69 3.13
N LEU A 29 11.43 -8.97 2.42
CA LEU A 29 12.28 -10.12 2.69
C LEU A 29 12.92 -10.10 4.08
N LEU A 30 13.44 -8.94 4.50
CA LEU A 30 14.02 -8.78 5.84
C LEU A 30 12.97 -8.96 6.94
N SER A 31 11.76 -8.48 6.71
CA SER A 31 10.63 -8.63 7.64
C SER A 31 10.18 -10.10 7.73
N LEU A 32 10.14 -10.81 6.60
CA LEU A 32 9.88 -12.25 6.58
C LEU A 32 10.95 -13.05 7.32
N TYR A 33 12.23 -12.71 7.12
CA TYR A 33 13.34 -13.33 7.84
C TYR A 33 13.22 -13.11 9.36
N ARG A 34 12.82 -11.92 9.80
CA ARG A 34 12.60 -11.58 11.20
C ARG A 34 11.32 -12.22 11.75
N ALA A 35 10.24 -12.30 10.98
CA ALA A 35 8.98 -12.93 11.37
C ALA A 35 9.09 -14.46 11.55
N GLY A 36 10.12 -15.11 10.99
CA GLY A 36 10.47 -16.51 11.32
C GLY A 36 10.81 -16.73 12.78
N SER A 37 10.92 -15.66 13.59
CA SER A 37 11.09 -15.65 15.05
C SER A 37 9.88 -15.05 15.79
N ASP A 38 8.68 -15.49 15.43
CA ASP A 38 7.37 -15.30 16.08
C ASP A 38 6.74 -13.90 16.12
N ASN A 39 7.44 -12.78 15.89
CA ASN A 39 6.81 -11.45 15.86
C ASN A 39 7.55 -10.45 14.96
N LEU A 40 6.82 -9.74 14.12
CA LEU A 40 7.32 -8.54 13.45
C LEU A 40 7.47 -7.42 14.51
N PRO A 41 8.68 -6.92 14.79
CA PRO A 41 8.84 -5.83 15.74
C PRO A 41 8.23 -4.54 15.13
N LEU A 42 7.29 -3.92 15.87
CA LEU A 42 6.69 -2.65 15.49
C LEU A 42 7.24 -1.53 16.38
N ASN A 43 7.38 -0.36 15.78
CA ASN A 43 7.64 0.90 16.46
C ASN A 43 6.33 1.73 16.50
N ILE A 44 5.42 1.36 17.41
CA ILE A 44 4.11 2.04 17.55
C ILE A 44 4.32 3.37 18.27
N ASP A 45 3.93 4.45 17.61
CA ASP A 45 3.90 5.81 18.20
C ASP A 45 2.62 6.53 17.77
N GLU A 46 2.31 7.65 18.44
CA GLU A 46 1.23 8.53 18.01
C GLU A 46 1.64 9.30 16.75
N CYS A 47 0.93 9.07 15.65
CA CYS A 47 1.23 9.65 14.37
C CYS A 47 0.07 10.50 13.86
N HIS A 48 0.36 11.67 13.31
CA HIS A 48 -0.61 12.42 12.53
C HIS A 48 -0.74 11.78 11.14
N ILE A 49 -1.95 11.39 10.79
CA ILE A 49 -2.21 10.70 9.51
C ILE A 49 -1.92 11.61 8.30
N GLU A 50 -2.07 12.92 8.47
CA GLU A 50 -1.74 13.91 7.46
C GLU A 50 -0.25 13.83 7.05
N ASP A 51 0.67 13.65 8.01
CA ASP A 51 2.11 13.53 7.73
C ASP A 51 2.40 12.27 6.88
N VAL A 52 1.76 11.14 7.22
CA VAL A 52 1.89 9.89 6.45
C VAL A 52 1.35 10.06 5.01
N ILE A 53 0.25 10.77 4.86
CA ILE A 53 -0.35 11.05 3.54
C ILE A 53 0.54 11.98 2.72
N GLU A 54 1.08 13.05 3.32
CA GLU A 54 1.98 13.99 2.63
C GLU A 54 3.24 13.29 2.11
N ASP A 55 3.85 12.40 2.90
CA ASP A 55 4.99 11.60 2.49
C ASP A 55 4.65 10.66 1.32
N LEU A 56 3.48 10.03 1.35
CA LEU A 56 2.99 9.18 0.26
C LEU A 56 2.76 9.98 -1.02
N LEU A 57 2.16 11.17 -0.93
CA LEU A 57 1.96 12.06 -2.07
C LEU A 57 3.27 12.52 -2.67
N ALA A 58 4.20 13.01 -1.84
CA ALA A 58 5.51 13.47 -2.28
C ALA A 58 6.32 12.35 -2.96
N THR A 59 6.27 11.13 -2.41
CA THR A 59 6.96 9.97 -2.98
C THR A 59 6.43 9.58 -4.36
N ASN A 60 5.12 9.72 -4.60
CA ASN A 60 4.47 9.23 -5.81
C ASN A 60 4.20 10.31 -6.87
N GLU A 61 4.38 11.60 -6.54
CA GLU A 61 4.07 12.73 -7.43
C GLU A 61 4.69 12.60 -8.82
N GLY A 62 5.98 12.29 -8.88
CA GLY A 62 6.71 12.16 -10.14
C GLY A 62 6.14 11.06 -11.04
N TYR A 63 5.74 9.93 -10.47
CA TYR A 63 5.17 8.82 -11.22
C TYR A 63 3.72 9.09 -11.66
N LEU A 64 2.89 9.69 -10.79
CA LEU A 64 1.53 10.11 -11.11
C LEU A 64 1.52 11.08 -12.28
N ASN A 65 2.39 12.10 -12.24
CA ASN A 65 2.55 13.09 -13.31
C ASN A 65 3.00 12.44 -14.63
N HIS A 66 3.98 11.52 -14.56
CA HIS A 66 4.46 10.81 -15.74
C HIS A 66 3.38 9.94 -16.39
N LYS A 67 2.54 9.29 -15.60
CA LYS A 67 1.42 8.43 -16.04
C LYS A 67 0.15 9.23 -16.39
N ASN A 68 0.11 10.53 -16.08
CA ASN A 68 -1.07 11.38 -16.18
C ASN A 68 -2.27 10.79 -15.41
N MET A 69 -1.97 10.27 -14.20
CA MET A 69 -2.96 9.71 -13.28
C MET A 69 -3.33 10.71 -12.21
N ASN A 70 -4.55 10.64 -11.73
CA ASN A 70 -5.08 11.46 -10.66
C ASN A 70 -5.18 10.64 -9.37
N LEU A 71 -4.53 11.11 -8.30
CA LEU A 71 -4.69 10.58 -6.95
C LEU A 71 -5.48 11.59 -6.13
N GLU A 72 -6.71 11.23 -5.79
CA GLU A 72 -7.54 11.98 -4.85
C GLU A 72 -7.35 11.42 -3.45
N VAL A 73 -7.28 12.32 -2.46
CA VAL A 73 -7.13 11.93 -1.06
C VAL A 73 -8.28 12.51 -0.24
N SER A 74 -8.90 11.66 0.58
CA SER A 74 -9.95 12.02 1.52
C SER A 74 -9.59 11.53 2.91
N HIS A 75 -9.44 12.43 3.87
CA HIS A 75 -9.18 12.06 5.26
C HIS A 75 -9.86 13.02 6.23
N SER A 76 -10.06 12.56 7.49
CA SER A 76 -10.56 13.41 8.56
C SER A 76 -9.44 14.37 9.00
N ALA A 77 -9.79 15.65 9.21
CA ALA A 77 -8.84 16.65 9.69
C ALA A 77 -8.34 16.30 11.11
N ASN A 78 -7.06 16.55 11.36
CA ASN A 78 -6.40 16.33 12.66
C ASN A 78 -6.52 14.88 13.18
N LEU A 79 -6.59 13.91 12.29
CA LEU A 79 -6.63 12.50 12.66
C LEU A 79 -5.24 12.06 13.14
N ALA A 80 -5.15 11.62 14.39
CA ALA A 80 -3.97 10.98 14.96
C ALA A 80 -4.31 9.55 15.37
N TRP A 81 -3.34 8.63 15.22
CA TRP A 81 -3.51 7.22 15.55
C TRP A 81 -2.20 6.60 16.00
N TYR A 82 -2.28 5.57 16.85
CA TYR A 82 -1.13 4.80 17.29
C TYR A 82 -0.82 3.69 16.31
N LEU A 83 0.25 3.84 15.52
CA LEU A 83 0.68 2.88 14.51
C LEU A 83 2.19 3.00 14.22
N ASP A 84 2.74 2.04 13.52
CA ASP A 84 4.09 2.12 12.94
C ASP A 84 4.00 2.84 11.60
N ALA A 85 4.30 4.16 11.60
CA ALA A 85 4.15 5.02 10.43
C ALA A 85 5.01 4.56 9.25
N ASP A 86 6.24 4.07 9.52
CA ASP A 86 7.16 3.60 8.49
C ASP A 86 6.61 2.36 7.77
N LEU A 87 6.16 1.37 8.54
CA LEU A 87 5.61 0.13 7.97
C LEU A 87 4.27 0.36 7.28
N ILE A 88 3.40 1.20 7.83
CA ILE A 88 2.14 1.56 7.18
C ILE A 88 2.39 2.38 5.92
N GLY A 89 3.33 3.33 5.95
CA GLY A 89 3.76 4.09 4.77
C GLY A 89 4.24 3.16 3.65
N ILE A 90 5.14 2.20 3.95
CA ILE A 90 5.63 1.21 2.99
C ILE A 90 4.49 0.36 2.43
N LEU A 91 3.57 -0.11 3.29
CA LEU A 91 2.43 -0.93 2.89
C LEU A 91 1.50 -0.17 1.94
N ILE A 92 1.06 1.03 2.32
CA ILE A 92 0.14 1.83 1.50
C ILE A 92 0.83 2.28 0.21
N ASN A 93 2.13 2.60 0.25
CA ASN A 93 2.89 2.91 -0.95
C ASN A 93 2.92 1.74 -1.95
N ASP A 94 3.12 0.50 -1.48
CA ASP A 94 3.07 -0.70 -2.34
C ASP A 94 1.68 -0.88 -2.99
N VAL A 95 0.61 -0.61 -2.22
CA VAL A 95 -0.77 -0.63 -2.73
C VAL A 95 -1.00 0.47 -3.76
N LEU A 96 -0.54 1.70 -3.52
CA LEU A 96 -0.63 2.82 -4.48
C LEU A 96 0.14 2.50 -5.77
N ILE A 97 1.34 1.94 -5.67
CA ILE A 97 2.14 1.48 -6.81
C ILE A 97 1.34 0.46 -7.65
N ASN A 98 0.65 -0.48 -7.00
CA ASN A 98 -0.20 -1.44 -7.69
C ASN A 98 -1.41 -0.76 -8.35
N ALA A 99 -2.06 0.17 -7.66
CA ALA A 99 -3.15 0.96 -8.23
C ALA A 99 -2.69 1.77 -9.46
N MET A 100 -1.51 2.42 -9.39
CA MET A 100 -0.93 3.14 -10.53
C MET A 100 -0.51 2.23 -11.71
N ARG A 101 -0.23 0.95 -11.43
CA ARG A 101 0.15 -0.03 -12.46
C ARG A 101 -1.04 -0.63 -13.18
N TYR A 102 -2.13 -0.89 -12.46
CA TYR A 102 -3.29 -1.62 -12.98
C TYR A 102 -4.51 -0.73 -13.20
N GLY A 103 -4.60 0.40 -12.52
CA GLY A 103 -5.60 1.44 -12.74
C GLY A 103 -5.44 2.11 -14.11
N GLN A 104 -6.48 2.80 -14.56
CA GLN A 104 -6.49 3.52 -15.84
C GLN A 104 -6.07 4.98 -15.66
N LYS A 105 -6.75 5.70 -14.75
CA LYS A 105 -6.56 7.14 -14.60
C LYS A 105 -6.75 7.66 -13.18
N ASN A 106 -7.66 7.08 -12.42
CA ASN A 106 -8.08 7.61 -11.13
C ASN A 106 -7.79 6.65 -9.99
N ILE A 107 -7.26 7.20 -8.91
CA ILE A 107 -7.01 6.50 -7.65
C ILE A 107 -7.61 7.35 -6.53
N LEU A 108 -8.25 6.72 -5.56
CA LEU A 108 -8.76 7.35 -4.36
C LEU A 108 -8.15 6.70 -3.13
N LEU A 109 -7.46 7.49 -2.33
CA LEU A 109 -7.02 7.11 -0.98
C LEU A 109 -7.95 7.74 0.04
N SER A 110 -8.67 6.93 0.80
CA SER A 110 -9.54 7.40 1.90
C SER A 110 -9.00 6.92 3.24
N VAL A 111 -8.88 7.83 4.23
CA VAL A 111 -8.48 7.47 5.59
C VAL A 111 -9.49 8.04 6.57
N TYR A 112 -10.10 7.16 7.35
CA TYR A 112 -11.16 7.51 8.30
C TYR A 112 -11.20 6.54 9.48
N THR A 113 -11.99 6.85 10.49
CA THR A 113 -12.20 5.98 11.65
C THR A 113 -13.62 5.44 11.66
N GLU A 114 -13.75 4.16 11.99
CA GLU A 114 -15.03 3.49 12.18
C GLU A 114 -14.87 2.42 13.28
N HIS A 115 -15.83 2.33 14.21
CA HIS A 115 -15.84 1.34 15.30
C HIS A 115 -14.51 1.25 16.08
N GLU A 116 -13.93 2.39 16.45
CA GLU A 116 -12.64 2.48 17.15
C GLU A 116 -11.45 1.86 16.40
N GLN A 117 -11.54 1.80 15.09
CA GLN A 117 -10.48 1.36 14.18
C GLN A 117 -10.18 2.46 13.16
N ILE A 118 -8.92 2.54 12.74
CA ILE A 118 -8.56 3.36 11.58
C ILE A 118 -8.60 2.50 10.32
N ILE A 119 -9.13 3.08 9.24
CA ILE A 119 -9.29 2.42 7.95
C ILE A 119 -8.54 3.22 6.89
N PHE A 120 -7.63 2.55 6.19
CA PHE A 120 -7.01 3.03 4.96
C PHE A 120 -7.63 2.26 3.80
N LYS A 121 -8.28 2.98 2.88
CA LYS A 121 -8.93 2.42 1.71
C LYS A 121 -8.33 3.00 0.45
N VAL A 122 -7.83 2.14 -0.44
CA VAL A 122 -7.31 2.53 -1.76
C VAL A 122 -8.20 1.93 -2.83
N GLU A 123 -8.73 2.77 -3.70
CA GLU A 123 -9.59 2.39 -4.83
C GLU A 123 -8.93 2.81 -6.14
N ASP A 124 -9.08 2.03 -7.18
CA ASP A 124 -8.67 2.37 -8.55
C ASP A 124 -9.81 2.15 -9.56
N ASP A 125 -9.63 2.65 -10.78
CA ASP A 125 -10.54 2.50 -11.90
C ASP A 125 -10.09 1.42 -12.90
N GLY A 126 -9.28 0.46 -12.46
CA GLY A 126 -8.77 -0.64 -13.26
C GLY A 126 -9.73 -1.82 -13.40
N PRO A 127 -9.24 -2.98 -13.85
CA PRO A 127 -10.05 -4.17 -14.09
C PRO A 127 -10.47 -4.91 -12.81
N GLY A 128 -10.01 -4.47 -11.64
CA GLY A 128 -10.22 -5.17 -10.37
C GLY A 128 -9.25 -6.32 -10.13
N TYR A 129 -9.34 -6.90 -8.93
CA TYR A 129 -8.57 -8.09 -8.56
C TYR A 129 -9.12 -9.34 -9.26
N PRO A 130 -8.22 -10.26 -9.71
CA PRO A 130 -8.65 -11.57 -10.18
C PRO A 130 -9.43 -12.33 -9.10
N GLN A 131 -10.42 -13.13 -9.52
CA GLN A 131 -11.26 -13.92 -8.60
C GLN A 131 -10.44 -14.79 -7.64
N SER A 132 -9.34 -15.37 -8.13
CA SER A 132 -8.42 -16.17 -7.31
C SER A 132 -7.75 -15.39 -6.17
N MET A 133 -7.62 -14.06 -6.28
CA MET A 133 -7.09 -13.21 -5.21
C MET A 133 -8.17 -12.86 -4.18
N LEU A 134 -9.41 -12.67 -4.61
CA LEU A 134 -10.55 -12.40 -3.74
C LEU A 134 -10.91 -13.62 -2.88
N GLU A 135 -10.80 -14.82 -3.45
CA GLU A 135 -11.10 -16.09 -2.76
C GLU A 135 -9.97 -16.57 -1.83
N ALA A 136 -8.76 -16.03 -1.97
CA ALA A 136 -7.62 -16.42 -1.17
C ALA A 136 -7.69 -15.83 0.25
N HIS A 137 -8.68 -16.28 1.04
CA HIS A 137 -8.84 -15.90 2.45
C HIS A 137 -7.66 -16.29 3.33
N ASN A 138 -6.86 -17.30 2.90
CA ASN A 138 -5.64 -17.74 3.55
C ASN A 138 -4.51 -17.80 2.53
N ILE A 139 -3.82 -16.68 2.32
CA ILE A 139 -2.56 -16.68 1.57
C ILE A 139 -1.50 -17.26 2.52
N GLU A 140 -1.42 -18.58 2.61
CA GLU A 140 -0.28 -19.26 3.19
C GLU A 140 0.89 -19.17 2.20
N MET A 141 2.11 -19.06 2.72
CA MET A 141 3.37 -18.94 1.93
C MET A 141 3.58 -20.03 0.88
N GLN A 142 2.76 -21.08 0.83
CA GLN A 142 2.98 -22.28 0.03
C GLN A 142 2.59 -22.16 -1.46
N HIS A 143 2.00 -21.05 -1.91
CA HIS A 143 1.49 -20.91 -3.28
C HIS A 143 2.08 -19.73 -4.06
N PHE A 144 3.38 -19.44 -3.89
CA PHE A 144 4.05 -18.38 -4.65
C PHE A 144 4.46 -18.89 -6.04
N ASP A 145 3.75 -18.48 -7.08
CA ASP A 145 4.15 -18.67 -8.47
C ASP A 145 5.00 -17.46 -8.94
N ILE A 146 6.29 -17.52 -8.67
CA ILE A 146 7.28 -16.49 -9.02
C ILE A 146 7.36 -16.30 -10.55
N SER A 147 6.96 -17.30 -11.34
CA SER A 147 7.11 -17.30 -12.80
C SER A 147 6.22 -16.28 -13.53
N LYS A 148 5.15 -15.81 -12.89
CA LYS A 148 4.18 -14.86 -13.49
C LYS A 148 4.37 -13.40 -13.07
N GLY A 149 5.46 -13.07 -12.37
CA GLY A 149 5.71 -11.71 -11.88
C GLY A 149 4.70 -11.19 -10.83
N ARG A 150 3.82 -12.07 -10.34
CA ARG A 150 2.85 -11.83 -9.27
C ARG A 150 3.27 -12.65 -8.07
N THR A 151 4.14 -12.09 -7.26
CA THR A 151 4.73 -12.85 -6.14
C THR A 151 3.74 -13.09 -4.99
N GLY A 152 2.61 -12.41 -4.92
CA GLY A 152 1.72 -12.43 -3.76
C GLY A 152 2.38 -11.92 -2.46
N LEU A 153 3.67 -11.61 -2.54
CA LEU A 153 4.50 -11.24 -1.40
C LEU A 153 4.01 -9.94 -0.76
N GLY A 154 3.57 -8.97 -1.58
CA GLY A 154 3.03 -7.69 -1.09
C GLY A 154 1.80 -7.87 -0.22
N LEU A 155 0.83 -8.68 -0.64
CA LEU A 155 -0.37 -8.95 0.16
C LEU A 155 -0.08 -9.78 1.41
N PHE A 156 0.85 -10.73 1.32
CA PHE A 156 1.30 -11.47 2.50
C PHE A 156 1.95 -10.52 3.51
N PHE A 157 2.82 -9.63 3.04
CA PHE A 157 3.48 -8.63 3.88
C PHE A 157 2.48 -7.63 4.47
N ALA A 158 1.53 -7.14 3.68
CA ALA A 158 0.46 -6.28 4.15
C ALA A 158 -0.35 -6.93 5.27
N ARG A 159 -0.68 -8.22 5.12
CA ARG A 159 -1.37 -8.98 6.18
C ARG A 159 -0.52 -9.13 7.44
N LEU A 160 0.78 -9.40 7.27
CA LEU A 160 1.71 -9.53 8.40
C LEU A 160 1.79 -8.23 9.21
N ILE A 161 1.96 -7.09 8.52
CA ILE A 161 1.97 -5.77 9.15
C ILE A 161 0.63 -5.50 9.86
N ALA A 162 -0.48 -5.71 9.17
CA ALA A 162 -1.81 -5.49 9.75
C ALA A 162 -2.00 -6.32 11.03
N GLN A 163 -1.73 -7.63 10.96
CA GLN A 163 -1.89 -8.55 12.10
C GLN A 163 -0.94 -8.28 13.26
N ALA A 164 0.22 -7.67 13.01
CA ALA A 164 1.15 -7.26 14.04
C ALA A 164 0.62 -6.06 14.84
N HIS A 165 -0.16 -5.15 14.20
CA HIS A 165 -0.87 -4.07 14.88
C HIS A 165 -2.03 -4.65 15.68
N THR A 166 -1.86 -4.70 17.00
CA THR A 166 -2.85 -5.27 17.92
C THR A 166 -3.16 -4.30 19.05
N ARG A 167 -4.45 -4.20 19.40
CA ARG A 167 -4.90 -3.52 20.61
C ARG A 167 -5.87 -4.44 21.36
N ASP A 168 -5.53 -4.79 22.60
CA ASP A 168 -6.24 -5.80 23.39
C ASP A 168 -6.32 -7.15 22.64
N ALA A 169 -7.51 -7.62 22.33
CA ALA A 169 -7.75 -8.85 21.57
C ALA A 169 -7.98 -8.62 20.07
N THR A 170 -8.01 -7.35 19.62
CA THR A 170 -8.28 -6.97 18.23
C THR A 170 -6.98 -6.87 17.45
N LYS A 171 -6.94 -7.53 16.29
CA LYS A 171 -5.81 -7.46 15.35
C LYS A 171 -6.22 -6.69 14.11
N GLY A 172 -5.27 -5.97 13.54
CA GLY A 172 -5.47 -5.39 12.23
C GLY A 172 -5.68 -6.46 11.15
N ASN A 173 -6.33 -6.07 10.08
CA ASN A 173 -6.68 -6.95 8.95
C ASN A 173 -6.59 -6.21 7.63
N ILE A 174 -6.48 -6.97 6.53
CA ILE A 174 -6.66 -6.46 5.17
C ILE A 174 -7.81 -7.19 4.49
N SER A 175 -8.54 -6.48 3.62
CA SER A 175 -9.51 -7.08 2.71
C SER A 175 -9.34 -6.56 1.29
N LEU A 176 -9.75 -7.37 0.33
CA LEU A 176 -9.74 -7.07 -1.09
C LEU A 176 -11.15 -7.19 -1.63
N GLU A 177 -11.58 -6.21 -2.41
CA GLU A 177 -12.89 -6.17 -3.03
C GLU A 177 -12.77 -5.64 -4.46
N ASN A 178 -13.80 -5.79 -5.25
CA ASN A 178 -13.94 -5.16 -6.55
C ASN A 178 -15.17 -4.26 -6.57
N GLY A 179 -15.12 -3.22 -7.40
CA GLY A 179 -16.19 -2.24 -7.55
C GLY A 179 -15.82 -0.92 -6.88
N GLY A 180 -16.35 -0.67 -5.69
CA GLY A 180 -16.12 0.62 -5.02
C GLY A 180 -16.68 1.81 -5.80
N SER A 181 -16.21 3.01 -5.48
CA SER A 181 -16.66 4.26 -6.12
C SER A 181 -16.08 4.44 -7.53
N LEU A 182 -14.89 3.87 -7.81
CA LEU A 182 -14.19 3.98 -9.09
C LEU A 182 -14.39 2.76 -10.00
N GLY A 183 -14.98 1.68 -9.50
CA GLY A 183 -15.36 0.50 -10.27
C GLY A 183 -14.28 -0.56 -10.45
N GLY A 184 -13.06 -0.33 -9.99
CA GLY A 184 -11.93 -1.25 -10.12
C GLY A 184 -11.61 -2.03 -8.84
N SER A 185 -10.31 -2.08 -8.47
CA SER A 185 -9.88 -2.75 -7.24
C SER A 185 -10.13 -1.88 -6.01
N VAL A 186 -10.42 -2.53 -4.89
CA VAL A 186 -10.54 -1.90 -3.57
C VAL A 186 -9.67 -2.67 -2.60
N PHE A 187 -8.66 -2.01 -2.05
CA PHE A 187 -7.85 -2.52 -0.95
C PHE A 187 -8.25 -1.81 0.34
N ILE A 188 -8.45 -2.56 1.41
CA ILE A 188 -8.84 -2.02 2.71
C ILE A 188 -7.88 -2.56 3.77
N LEU A 189 -7.23 -1.65 4.50
CA LEU A 189 -6.46 -1.94 5.70
C LEU A 189 -7.24 -1.40 6.89
N THR A 190 -7.50 -2.25 7.88
CA THR A 190 -8.16 -1.89 9.14
C THR A 190 -7.20 -2.16 10.30
N LEU A 191 -6.96 -1.15 11.15
CA LEU A 191 -6.10 -1.26 12.33
C LEU A 191 -6.87 -0.88 13.59
N PRO A 192 -6.60 -1.55 14.74
CA PRO A 192 -7.26 -1.26 16.01
C PRO A 192 -6.79 0.03 16.66
#